data_d8901f751e702ce963b9dd13fd09f100
#
_entry.id   d8901f751e702ce963b9dd13fd09f100
#
_cell.length_a   1.000
_cell.length_b   1.000
_cell.length_c   1.000
_cell.angle_alpha   90.00
_cell.angle_beta   90.00
_cell.angle_gamma   90.00
#
_symmetry.space_group_name_H-M   'P 1'
#
loop_
_entity.id
_entity.type
_entity.pdbx_description
1 polymer ?
#
loop_
_entity_poly.entity_id
_entity_poly.type
_entity_poly.pdbx_seq_one_letter_code
_entity_poly.pdbx_strand_id
1 'polypeptide(L)'
;LFEWLNEKNDVTLHVECLKWGMTSWIVDGKSEGGLFERIMSCSKPLMEKYDITYQVQLPDEWDEKLGSFNVGVTALVETDKCNPEWLGKINAMDRVIVPSNFTKDIIEKTFGNMLNKKIDVVPEWYNQNINLSKNKFNCLGDERFDFDTSFNLLTVGTLTSGDINCDRKNLVNTIAWT
;
A
#
# COMPACT_ATOMS: atom_id res chain seq x y z
N LEU A 1 3.06 -0.52 -12.26
CA LEU A 1 4.18 0.44 -12.36
C LEU A 1 5.48 -0.26 -12.74
N PHE A 2 5.95 -1.27 -11.97
CA PHE A 2 7.20 -1.98 -12.23
C PHE A 2 7.28 -2.53 -13.66
N GLU A 3 6.32 -3.31 -14.11
CA GLU A 3 6.31 -3.91 -15.45
C GLU A 3 6.36 -2.84 -16.55
N TRP A 4 5.55 -1.78 -16.39
CA TRP A 4 5.54 -0.67 -17.34
C TRP A 4 6.88 0.07 -17.41
N LEU A 5 7.53 0.30 -16.28
CA LEU A 5 8.87 0.92 -16.25
C LEU A 5 9.95 0.00 -16.80
N ASN A 6 9.88 -1.29 -16.50
CA ASN A 6 10.86 -2.28 -16.95
C ASN A 6 10.86 -2.49 -18.47
N GLU A 7 9.78 -2.10 -19.15
CA GLU A 7 9.70 -2.10 -20.62
C GLU A 7 10.35 -0.88 -21.27
N LYS A 8 10.76 0.12 -20.49
CA LYS A 8 11.39 1.33 -21.02
C LYS A 8 12.89 1.13 -21.21
N ASN A 9 13.38 1.47 -22.38
CA ASN A 9 14.79 1.29 -22.73
C ASN A 9 15.72 2.32 -22.09
N ASP A 10 15.16 3.43 -21.60
CA ASP A 10 15.87 4.56 -20.99
C ASP A 10 15.73 4.63 -19.46
N VAL A 11 15.18 3.58 -18.84
CA VAL A 11 14.97 3.49 -17.40
C VAL A 11 15.74 2.31 -16.82
N THR A 12 16.56 2.57 -15.81
CA THR A 12 17.16 1.54 -14.97
C THR A 12 16.43 1.50 -13.63
N LEU A 13 15.85 0.34 -13.31
CA LEU A 13 15.09 0.17 -12.08
C LEU A 13 15.95 -0.35 -10.94
N HIS A 14 15.74 0.25 -9.77
CA HIS A 14 16.23 -0.25 -8.49
C HIS A 14 15.03 -0.41 -7.56
N VAL A 15 14.96 -1.54 -6.88
CA VAL A 15 13.85 -1.84 -5.96
C VAL A 15 14.43 -2.20 -4.60
N GLU A 16 14.02 -1.49 -3.57
CA GLU A 16 14.32 -1.83 -2.20
C GLU A 16 13.05 -2.34 -1.52
N CYS A 17 13.09 -3.59 -1.06
CA CYS A 17 12.01 -4.19 -0.30
C CYS A 17 12.17 -3.82 1.16
N LEU A 18 11.30 -2.93 1.63
CA LEU A 18 11.31 -2.49 3.02
C LEU A 18 10.75 -3.57 3.95
N LYS A 19 11.36 -3.68 5.12
CA LYS A 19 10.87 -4.58 6.15
C LYS A 19 9.64 -3.96 6.82
N TRP A 20 8.47 -4.54 6.56
CA TRP A 20 7.21 -4.08 7.14
C TRP A 20 6.78 -5.00 8.29
N GLY A 21 6.94 -4.51 9.51
CA GLY A 21 6.51 -5.22 10.72
C GLY A 21 7.15 -6.59 10.92
N MET A 22 6.40 -7.49 11.54
CA MET A 22 6.81 -8.86 11.88
C MET A 22 6.32 -9.90 10.88
N THR A 23 5.87 -9.50 9.71
CA THR A 23 5.39 -10.41 8.67
C THR A 23 6.54 -11.20 8.06
N SER A 24 6.38 -12.52 7.97
CA SER A 24 7.30 -13.36 7.22
C SER A 24 7.01 -13.20 5.73
N TRP A 25 8.05 -13.00 4.95
CA TRP A 25 7.98 -12.98 3.51
C TRP A 25 8.14 -14.41 2.99
N ILE A 26 7.03 -14.99 2.55
CA ILE A 26 7.08 -16.20 1.72
C ILE A 26 6.80 -15.72 0.30
N VAL A 27 7.85 -15.53 -0.47
CA VAL A 27 7.75 -15.11 -1.86
C VAL A 27 8.19 -16.27 -2.74
N ASP A 28 7.25 -16.85 -3.49
CA ASP A 28 7.58 -17.69 -4.61
C ASP A 28 7.92 -16.77 -5.81
N GLY A 29 9.20 -16.76 -6.20
CA GLY A 29 9.68 -15.94 -7.31
C GLY A 29 8.95 -16.22 -8.62
N LYS A 30 8.41 -17.44 -8.81
CA LYS A 30 7.68 -17.85 -10.00
C LYS A 30 6.22 -17.39 -10.02
N SER A 31 5.68 -16.96 -8.90
CA SER A 31 4.32 -16.41 -8.81
C SER A 31 4.14 -15.23 -9.74
N GLU A 32 2.90 -15.02 -10.18
CA GLU A 32 2.51 -13.92 -11.10
C GLU A 32 3.40 -13.88 -12.38
N GLY A 33 3.67 -15.05 -12.96
CA GLY A 33 4.50 -15.15 -14.16
C GLY A 33 5.97 -14.74 -13.96
N GLY A 34 6.50 -14.94 -12.74
CA GLY A 34 7.87 -14.59 -12.38
C GLY A 34 8.09 -13.12 -12.06
N LEU A 35 7.02 -12.37 -11.77
CA LEU A 35 7.09 -10.95 -11.44
C LEU A 35 8.00 -10.70 -10.23
N PHE A 36 7.88 -11.50 -9.17
CA PHE A 36 8.68 -11.32 -7.96
C PHE A 36 10.17 -11.56 -8.19
N GLU A 37 10.51 -12.56 -9.00
CA GLU A 37 11.91 -12.82 -9.38
C GLU A 37 12.51 -11.64 -10.14
N ARG A 38 11.75 -11.05 -11.09
CA ARG A 38 12.17 -9.85 -11.82
C ARG A 38 12.35 -8.64 -10.90
N ILE A 39 11.42 -8.41 -9.96
CA ILE A 39 11.54 -7.35 -8.95
C ILE A 39 12.79 -7.55 -8.11
N MET A 40 13.01 -8.76 -7.60
CA MET A 40 14.19 -9.07 -6.77
C MET A 40 15.51 -8.95 -7.55
N SER A 41 15.52 -9.20 -8.85
CA SER A 41 16.72 -9.01 -9.68
C SER A 41 17.15 -7.54 -9.77
N CYS A 42 16.24 -6.60 -9.53
CA CYS A 42 16.50 -5.17 -9.47
C CYS A 42 16.96 -4.67 -8.07
N SER A 43 17.06 -5.56 -7.08
CA SER A 43 17.43 -5.20 -5.68
C SER A 43 18.95 -5.01 -5.53
N LYS A 44 19.57 -4.28 -6.45
CA LYS A 44 21.00 -3.93 -6.37
C LYS A 44 21.12 -2.49 -5.91
N PRO A 45 21.88 -2.22 -4.84
CA PRO A 45 22.08 -0.86 -4.38
C PRO A 45 22.79 -0.03 -5.47
N LEU A 46 22.34 1.18 -5.67
CA LEU A 46 23.05 2.16 -6.49
C LEU A 46 24.12 2.82 -5.62
N MET A 47 25.31 3.00 -6.17
CA MET A 47 26.40 3.70 -5.49
C MET A 47 26.26 5.23 -5.56
N GLU A 48 25.38 5.71 -6.43
CA GLU A 48 25.10 7.12 -6.69
C GLU A 48 23.67 7.47 -6.31
N LYS A 49 23.37 8.77 -6.30
CA LYS A 49 22.05 9.29 -6.04
C LYS A 49 21.08 8.90 -7.18
N TYR A 50 19.88 8.47 -6.83
CA TYR A 50 18.83 8.17 -7.81
C TYR A 50 18.33 9.45 -8.50
N ASP A 51 17.94 9.35 -9.76
CA ASP A 51 17.28 10.45 -10.45
C ASP A 51 15.90 10.68 -9.87
N ILE A 52 15.11 9.62 -9.72
CA ILE A 52 13.75 9.68 -9.17
C ILE A 52 13.57 8.55 -8.15
N THR A 53 12.95 8.86 -7.02
CA THR A 53 12.55 7.86 -6.03
C THR A 53 11.03 7.83 -5.84
N TYR A 54 10.50 6.61 -5.64
CA TYR A 54 9.14 6.37 -5.18
C TYR A 54 9.20 5.68 -3.82
N GLN A 55 8.83 6.41 -2.77
CA GLN A 55 8.93 5.94 -1.39
C GLN A 55 7.54 5.62 -0.85
N VAL A 56 7.17 4.33 -0.92
CA VAL A 56 5.84 3.84 -0.48
C VAL A 56 5.93 3.47 0.99
N GLN A 57 5.73 4.45 1.86
CA GLN A 57 5.96 4.37 3.32
C GLN A 57 5.09 5.38 4.06
N LEU A 58 5.21 5.42 5.40
CA LEU A 58 4.69 6.55 6.19
C LEU A 58 5.58 7.78 5.99
N PRO A 59 5.04 9.00 6.14
CA PRO A 59 5.80 10.22 5.89
C PRO A 59 7.04 10.41 6.77
N ASP A 60 7.02 9.93 7.99
CA ASP A 60 8.17 9.95 8.90
C ASP A 60 9.34 9.07 8.45
N GLU A 61 9.06 8.09 7.60
CA GLU A 61 10.06 7.17 7.04
C GLU A 61 10.67 7.68 5.71
N TRP A 62 10.12 8.76 5.13
CA TRP A 62 10.64 9.30 3.87
C TRP A 62 12.00 9.97 4.03
N ASP A 63 12.87 9.75 3.03
CA ASP A 63 14.17 10.42 2.89
C ASP A 63 14.17 11.32 1.65
N GLU A 64 14.13 12.63 1.88
CA GLU A 64 14.15 13.66 0.85
C GLU A 64 15.50 13.79 0.12
N LYS A 65 16.54 13.08 0.60
CA LYS A 65 17.89 13.12 0.02
C LYS A 65 18.20 11.92 -0.86
N LEU A 66 17.35 10.93 -0.88
CA LEU A 66 17.56 9.66 -1.55
C LEU A 66 17.67 9.82 -3.08
N GLY A 67 16.89 10.70 -3.66
CA GLY A 67 16.88 10.99 -5.09
C GLY A 67 17.04 12.47 -5.40
N SER A 68 17.26 12.77 -6.69
CA SER A 68 17.22 14.14 -7.20
C SER A 68 15.80 14.67 -7.28
N PHE A 69 14.82 13.77 -7.47
CA PHE A 69 13.39 14.05 -7.41
C PHE A 69 12.73 12.95 -6.55
N ASN A 70 12.07 13.34 -5.47
CA ASN A 70 11.54 12.40 -4.48
C ASN A 70 10.01 12.45 -4.44
N VAL A 71 9.39 11.29 -4.67
CA VAL A 71 7.95 11.11 -4.62
C VAL A 71 7.60 10.29 -3.39
N GLY A 72 6.89 10.90 -2.44
CA GLY A 72 6.32 10.22 -1.30
C GLY A 72 4.94 9.65 -1.66
N VAL A 73 4.74 8.37 -1.39
CA VAL A 73 3.47 7.67 -1.62
C VAL A 73 3.00 7.08 -0.31
N THR A 74 1.78 7.41 0.12
CA THR A 74 1.28 6.93 1.39
C THR A 74 -0.24 6.76 1.38
N ALA A 75 -0.71 5.69 2.00
CA ALA A 75 -2.14 5.44 2.16
C ALA A 75 -2.74 6.20 3.34
N LEU A 76 -1.90 6.73 4.23
CA LEU A 76 -2.22 7.53 5.40
C LEU A 76 -3.63 7.38 5.96
N VAL A 77 -3.67 7.62 7.20
CA VAL A 77 -4.69 7.79 8.23
C VAL A 77 -6.08 7.22 7.95
N GLU A 78 -6.44 6.39 8.88
CA GLU A 78 -7.81 5.88 9.07
C GLU A 78 -8.62 6.81 10.02
N THR A 79 -8.14 8.05 10.25
CA THR A 79 -8.71 9.04 11.17
C THR A 79 -8.95 10.37 10.47
N ASP A 80 -9.50 11.33 11.16
CA ASP A 80 -9.84 12.67 10.64
C ASP A 80 -8.72 13.71 10.75
N LYS A 81 -7.52 13.29 11.21
CA LYS A 81 -6.32 14.13 11.33
C LYS A 81 -5.05 13.37 11.08
N CYS A 82 -4.06 14.04 10.52
CA CYS A 82 -2.70 13.55 10.39
C CYS A 82 -1.87 13.82 11.65
N ASN A 83 -0.77 13.06 11.81
CA ASN A 83 0.25 13.40 12.77
C ASN A 83 0.89 14.74 12.38
N PRO A 84 0.90 15.77 13.28
CA PRO A 84 1.50 17.08 12.99
C PRO A 84 2.97 17.01 12.60
N GLU A 85 3.72 16.05 13.09
CA GLU A 85 5.15 15.85 12.79
C GLU A 85 5.43 15.51 11.32
N TRP A 86 4.41 15.02 10.60
CA TRP A 86 4.55 14.66 9.19
C TRP A 86 4.63 15.85 8.24
N LEU A 87 4.18 17.05 8.68
CA LEU A 87 4.19 18.26 7.84
C LEU A 87 5.55 18.54 7.23
N GLY A 88 6.62 18.47 8.03
CA GLY A 88 7.98 18.71 7.57
C GLY A 88 8.39 17.74 6.46
N LYS A 89 8.07 16.48 6.64
CA LYS A 89 8.38 15.42 5.66
C LYS A 89 7.55 15.55 4.38
N ILE A 90 6.26 15.83 4.50
CA ILE A 90 5.37 16.09 3.36
C ILE A 90 5.88 17.28 2.55
N ASN A 91 6.26 18.36 3.21
CA ASN A 91 6.76 19.57 2.55
C ASN A 91 8.16 19.39 1.94
N ALA A 92 8.95 18.44 2.41
CA ALA A 92 10.29 18.16 1.90
C ALA A 92 10.28 17.33 0.59
N MET A 93 9.23 16.55 0.33
CA MET A 93 9.11 15.79 -0.91
C MET A 93 8.83 16.68 -2.11
N ASP A 94 9.27 16.29 -3.31
CA ASP A 94 8.95 17.00 -4.55
C ASP A 94 7.51 16.78 -4.97
N ARG A 95 6.98 15.58 -4.74
CA ARG A 95 5.60 15.17 -4.97
C ARG A 95 5.09 14.29 -3.85
N VAL A 96 3.79 14.39 -3.57
CA VAL A 96 3.11 13.48 -2.64
C VAL A 96 1.88 12.90 -3.32
N ILE A 97 1.76 11.58 -3.27
CA ILE A 97 0.68 10.82 -3.86
C ILE A 97 -0.08 10.08 -2.75
N VAL A 98 -1.40 10.16 -2.82
CA VAL A 98 -2.31 9.45 -1.90
C VAL A 98 -3.38 8.70 -2.69
N PRO A 99 -3.99 7.62 -2.13
CA PRO A 99 -4.91 6.76 -2.87
C PRO A 99 -6.31 7.34 -3.04
N SER A 100 -6.69 8.36 -2.25
CA SER A 100 -8.06 8.85 -2.24
C SER A 100 -8.18 10.35 -1.97
N ASN A 101 -9.27 10.93 -2.42
CA ASN A 101 -9.63 12.31 -2.04
C ASN A 101 -9.82 12.44 -0.52
N PHE A 102 -10.34 11.42 0.16
CA PHE A 102 -10.48 11.42 1.61
C PHE A 102 -9.12 11.68 2.29
N THR A 103 -8.08 10.93 1.92
CA THR A 103 -6.73 11.10 2.47
C THR A 103 -6.16 12.50 2.15
N LYS A 104 -6.35 12.97 0.92
CA LYS A 104 -5.96 14.32 0.53
C LYS A 104 -6.63 15.38 1.37
N ASP A 105 -7.94 15.30 1.52
CA ASP A 105 -8.75 16.28 2.27
C ASP A 105 -8.33 16.33 3.75
N ILE A 106 -7.96 15.18 4.33
CA ILE A 106 -7.46 15.12 5.71
C ILE A 106 -6.10 15.83 5.84
N ILE A 107 -5.18 15.60 4.90
CA ILE A 107 -3.88 16.29 4.89
C ILE A 107 -4.09 17.80 4.77
N GLU A 108 -4.87 18.23 3.79
CA GLU A 108 -5.15 19.64 3.54
C GLU A 108 -5.87 20.30 4.72
N LYS A 109 -6.85 19.63 5.33
CA LYS A 109 -7.57 20.09 6.51
C LYS A 109 -6.69 20.18 7.76
N THR A 110 -5.80 19.18 7.95
CA THR A 110 -4.92 19.14 9.12
C THR A 110 -3.88 20.26 9.07
N PHE A 111 -3.27 20.48 7.92
CA PHE A 111 -2.12 21.37 7.79
C PHE A 111 -2.47 22.76 7.25
N GLY A 112 -3.59 22.89 6.55
CA GLY A 112 -4.07 24.18 6.02
C GLY A 112 -2.98 24.93 5.25
N ASN A 113 -2.80 26.20 5.58
CA ASN A 113 -1.82 27.08 4.94
C ASN A 113 -0.34 26.71 5.19
N MET A 114 -0.06 25.81 6.12
CA MET A 114 1.30 25.31 6.37
C MET A 114 1.74 24.27 5.33
N LEU A 115 0.80 23.67 4.61
CA LEU A 115 1.07 22.75 3.52
C LEU A 115 1.52 23.56 2.30
N ASN A 116 2.74 23.32 1.83
CA ASN A 116 3.29 24.01 0.66
C ASN A 116 3.40 23.11 -0.58
N LYS A 117 2.86 21.89 -0.52
CA LYS A 117 2.86 20.90 -1.60
C LYS A 117 1.46 20.60 -2.09
N LYS A 118 1.38 20.36 -3.39
CA LYS A 118 0.17 19.80 -4.00
C LYS A 118 0.14 18.30 -3.72
N ILE A 119 -0.99 17.83 -3.21
CA ILE A 119 -1.26 16.40 -3.00
C ILE A 119 -1.96 15.87 -4.24
N ASP A 120 -1.36 14.90 -4.89
CA ASP A 120 -1.95 14.22 -6.04
C ASP A 120 -2.71 12.97 -5.57
N VAL A 121 -3.85 12.70 -6.20
CA VAL A 121 -4.66 11.51 -5.91
C VAL A 121 -4.48 10.51 -7.03
N VAL A 122 -3.94 9.34 -6.69
CA VAL A 122 -3.81 8.21 -7.60
C VAL A 122 -4.39 6.98 -6.89
N PRO A 123 -5.57 6.50 -7.31
CA PRO A 123 -6.19 5.33 -6.68
C PRO A 123 -5.29 4.10 -6.75
N GLU A 124 -5.40 3.25 -5.73
CA GLU A 124 -4.72 1.96 -5.72
C GLU A 124 -5.24 1.08 -6.86
N TRP A 125 -4.32 0.36 -7.46
CA TRP A 125 -4.63 -0.62 -8.48
C TRP A 125 -5.21 -1.89 -7.85
N TYR A 126 -6.12 -2.53 -8.54
CA TYR A 126 -6.61 -3.86 -8.18
C TYR A 126 -6.39 -4.85 -9.33
N ASN A 127 -6.19 -6.10 -8.99
CA ASN A 127 -6.01 -7.15 -9.99
C ASN A 127 -7.33 -7.40 -10.76
N GLN A 128 -7.36 -7.01 -12.03
CA GLN A 128 -8.54 -7.17 -12.88
C GLN A 128 -8.97 -8.64 -13.09
N ASN A 129 -8.03 -9.58 -12.90
CA ASN A 129 -8.34 -11.02 -12.96
C ASN A 129 -9.32 -11.45 -11.86
N ILE A 130 -9.48 -10.68 -10.79
CA ILE A 130 -10.51 -10.92 -9.76
C ILE A 130 -11.90 -10.90 -10.40
N ASN A 131 -12.17 -10.03 -11.36
CA ASN A 131 -13.44 -9.99 -12.07
C ASN A 131 -13.65 -11.19 -13.01
N LEU A 132 -12.57 -11.70 -13.59
CA LEU A 132 -12.61 -12.89 -14.45
C LEU A 132 -12.83 -14.18 -13.64
N SER A 133 -12.47 -14.17 -12.38
CA SER A 133 -12.64 -15.31 -11.47
C SER A 133 -14.11 -15.56 -11.10
N LYS A 134 -15.03 -14.58 -11.28
CA LYS A 134 -16.46 -14.78 -10.97
C LYS A 134 -17.07 -16.01 -11.66
N ASN A 135 -16.54 -16.38 -12.82
CA ASN A 135 -17.00 -17.58 -13.57
C ASN A 135 -16.16 -18.83 -13.30
N LYS A 136 -15.04 -18.71 -12.55
CA LYS A 136 -14.12 -19.81 -12.26
C LYS A 136 -14.17 -20.30 -10.81
N PHE A 137 -14.95 -19.67 -9.96
CA PHE A 137 -15.12 -20.11 -8.57
C PHE A 137 -15.91 -21.44 -8.44
N ASN A 138 -16.41 -21.99 -9.53
CA ASN A 138 -16.77 -23.41 -9.58
C ASN A 138 -15.53 -24.35 -9.43
N CYS A 139 -14.34 -23.77 -9.32
CA CYS A 139 -13.11 -24.56 -9.25
C CYS A 139 -12.82 -25.13 -7.87
N LEU A 140 -13.51 -24.69 -6.85
CA LEU A 140 -13.22 -25.26 -5.54
C LEU A 140 -14.05 -26.48 -5.24
N GLY A 141 -15.07 -26.81 -6.08
CA GLY A 141 -15.84 -28.04 -5.90
C GLY A 141 -16.13 -28.35 -4.40
N ASP A 142 -16.09 -27.33 -3.60
CA ASP A 142 -15.92 -27.44 -2.17
C ASP A 142 -17.27 -27.18 -1.55
N GLU A 143 -18.01 -28.26 -1.36
CA GLU A 143 -19.26 -28.30 -0.62
C GLU A 143 -19.20 -27.56 0.74
N ARG A 144 -17.97 -27.23 1.21
CA ARG A 144 -17.74 -26.51 2.46
C ARG A 144 -18.25 -25.06 2.46
N PHE A 145 -18.62 -24.52 1.31
CA PHE A 145 -19.17 -23.16 1.19
C PHE A 145 -20.65 -23.13 0.78
N ASP A 146 -21.34 -24.27 0.87
CA ASP A 146 -22.78 -24.30 0.75
C ASP A 146 -23.39 -23.92 2.11
N PHE A 147 -23.87 -22.69 2.20
CA PHE A 147 -24.48 -22.17 3.42
C PHE A 147 -26.00 -22.32 3.34
N ASP A 148 -26.58 -23.05 4.29
CA ASP A 148 -28.04 -23.22 4.42
C ASP A 148 -28.78 -21.94 4.83
N THR A 149 -28.10 -20.79 4.81
CA THR A 149 -28.64 -19.53 5.24
C THR A 149 -28.87 -18.58 4.06
N SER A 150 -30.01 -17.86 4.10
CA SER A 150 -30.40 -16.89 3.06
C SER A 150 -29.54 -15.60 3.10
N PHE A 151 -28.79 -15.38 4.18
CA PHE A 151 -27.93 -14.22 4.37
C PHE A 151 -26.64 -14.62 5.07
N ASN A 152 -25.53 -14.21 4.50
CA ASN A 152 -24.20 -14.53 5.00
C ASN A 152 -23.36 -13.27 5.11
N LEU A 153 -22.65 -13.10 6.23
CA LEU A 153 -21.68 -12.04 6.45
C LEU A 153 -20.28 -12.60 6.31
N LEU A 154 -19.44 -11.96 5.51
CA LEU A 154 -18.03 -12.26 5.39
C LEU A 154 -17.22 -11.17 6.07
N THR A 155 -16.45 -11.55 7.11
CA THR A 155 -15.46 -10.68 7.73
C THR A 155 -14.06 -11.17 7.39
N VAL A 156 -13.24 -10.29 6.83
CA VAL A 156 -11.84 -10.58 6.48
C VAL A 156 -10.92 -9.64 7.24
N GLY A 157 -9.99 -10.19 7.99
CA GLY A 157 -9.02 -9.39 8.74
C GLY A 157 -8.09 -10.25 9.57
N THR A 158 -7.09 -9.61 10.15
CA THR A 158 -6.17 -10.23 11.11
C THR A 158 -6.38 -9.60 12.48
N LEU A 159 -6.51 -10.41 13.52
CA LEU A 159 -6.46 -9.93 14.90
C LEU A 159 -5.10 -9.30 15.15
N THR A 160 -5.08 -8.01 15.48
CA THR A 160 -3.85 -7.24 15.66
C THR A 160 -3.34 -7.26 17.08
N SER A 161 -4.18 -7.70 18.05
CA SER A 161 -3.85 -7.83 19.45
C SER A 161 -4.65 -8.97 20.09
N GLY A 162 -4.07 -9.61 21.13
CA GLY A 162 -4.82 -10.52 22.00
C GLY A 162 -5.77 -9.81 22.96
N ASP A 163 -5.64 -8.50 23.12
CA ASP A 163 -6.57 -7.65 23.87
C ASP A 163 -7.64 -7.07 22.92
N ILE A 164 -8.88 -7.40 23.21
CA ILE A 164 -10.06 -6.94 22.49
C ILE A 164 -10.11 -5.40 22.32
N ASN A 165 -9.67 -4.66 23.35
CA ASN A 165 -9.68 -3.20 23.34
C ASN A 165 -8.56 -2.59 22.50
N CYS A 166 -7.57 -3.39 22.14
CA CYS A 166 -6.43 -3.00 21.32
C CYS A 166 -6.47 -3.57 19.90
N ASP A 167 -7.53 -4.25 19.53
CA ASP A 167 -7.72 -4.74 18.16
C ASP A 167 -8.13 -3.61 17.22
N ARG A 168 -7.14 -3.08 16.48
CA ARG A 168 -7.34 -1.98 15.53
C ARG A 168 -8.42 -2.27 14.48
N LYS A 169 -8.60 -3.52 14.09
CA LYS A 169 -9.61 -3.95 13.12
C LYS A 169 -10.98 -4.19 13.74
N ASN A 170 -11.06 -4.16 15.07
CA ASN A 170 -12.29 -4.36 15.84
C ASN A 170 -13.05 -5.66 15.47
N LEU A 171 -12.32 -6.70 15.08
CA LEU A 171 -12.88 -7.94 14.55
C LEU A 171 -13.71 -8.66 15.59
N VAL A 172 -13.26 -8.69 16.83
CA VAL A 172 -13.95 -9.40 17.93
C VAL A 172 -15.33 -8.79 18.18
N ASN A 173 -15.41 -7.46 18.27
CA ASN A 173 -16.69 -6.77 18.41
C ASN A 173 -17.57 -6.94 17.17
N THR A 174 -16.99 -6.89 15.97
CA THR A 174 -17.71 -7.14 14.73
C THR A 174 -18.37 -8.52 14.76
N ILE A 175 -17.64 -9.56 15.14
CA ILE A 175 -18.17 -10.93 15.24
C ILE A 175 -19.23 -11.04 16.34
N ALA A 176 -19.04 -10.34 17.46
CA ALA A 176 -19.98 -10.41 18.58
C ALA A 176 -21.34 -9.71 18.32
N TRP A 177 -21.36 -8.80 17.32
CA TRP A 177 -22.54 -7.99 16.98
C TRP A 177 -23.30 -8.53 15.75
N THR A 178 -22.78 -9.53 15.08
CA THR A 178 -23.38 -10.22 13.93
C THR A 178 -23.96 -11.56 14.29
#